data_099e92e3654dbbe89b779c414ef46a52
#
_entry.id   099e92e3654dbbe89b779c414ef46a52
#
_cell.length_a   1.000
_cell.length_b   1.000
_cell.length_c   1.000
_cell.angle_alpha   90.00
_cell.angle_beta   90.00
_cell.angle_gamma   90.00
#
_symmetry.space_group_name_H-M   'P 1'
#
loop_
_entity.id
_entity.type
_entity.pdbx_description
1 polymer ?
#
loop_
_entity_poly.entity_id
_entity_poly.type
_entity_poly.pdbx_seq_one_letter_code
_entity_poly.pdbx_strand_id
1 'polypeptide(L)'
;SAANIDNSNGNISGKMVLLSSEGVINNSGGTILNNGEYDLLPSQGIKITSRGLNNEGGKIEYKNGSVEIATVNTIKNGKGTIKATSTQGRVRIKLHSNNLNNTGGSIISSGKIEGKVNNIRNNGGAIIGLGGVDLNETVLINDTGKIISDFN
;
A
#
# COMPACT_ATOMS: atom_id res chain seq x y z
N SER A 1 -21.30 -1.30 -1.00
CA SER A 1 -20.13 -0.50 -1.42
C SER A 1 -20.55 0.91 -1.71
N ALA A 2 -19.73 1.89 -1.41
CA ALA A 2 -19.96 3.29 -1.76
C ALA A 2 -19.41 3.58 -3.17
N ALA A 3 -20.02 4.53 -3.91
CA ALA A 3 -19.51 4.93 -5.21
C ALA A 3 -18.10 5.54 -5.12
N ASN A 4 -17.85 6.36 -4.11
CA ASN A 4 -16.53 6.87 -3.72
C ASN A 4 -16.42 6.89 -2.19
N ILE A 5 -15.19 6.83 -1.69
CA ILE A 5 -14.89 7.04 -0.28
C ILE A 5 -13.91 8.21 -0.21
N ASP A 6 -14.25 9.25 0.54
CA ASP A 6 -13.39 10.40 0.76
C ASP A 6 -12.92 10.44 2.23
N ASN A 7 -11.64 10.21 2.42
CA ASN A 7 -10.92 10.33 3.68
C ASN A 7 -9.79 11.37 3.57
N SER A 8 -9.94 12.35 2.69
CA SER A 8 -8.93 13.40 2.54
C SER A 8 -8.74 14.17 3.85
N ASN A 9 -7.50 14.25 4.33
CA ASN A 9 -7.13 14.81 5.63
C ASN A 9 -7.88 14.18 6.83
N GLY A 10 -8.60 13.07 6.61
CA GLY A 10 -9.35 12.34 7.62
C GLY A 10 -8.55 11.21 8.27
N ASN A 11 -9.19 10.49 9.18
CA ASN A 11 -8.61 9.34 9.85
C ASN A 11 -9.58 8.16 9.88
N ILE A 12 -9.17 7.04 9.32
CA ILE A 12 -9.84 5.74 9.43
C ILE A 12 -8.92 4.83 10.23
N SER A 13 -9.42 4.26 11.32
CA SER A 13 -8.64 3.34 12.13
C SER A 13 -9.47 2.18 12.64
N GLY A 14 -8.82 1.02 12.82
CA GLY A 14 -9.47 -0.18 13.33
C GLY A 14 -8.51 -1.36 13.45
N LYS A 15 -8.92 -2.42 14.16
CA LYS A 15 -8.15 -3.67 14.21
C LYS A 15 -8.06 -4.35 12.84
N MET A 16 -9.13 -4.24 12.07
CA MET A 16 -9.20 -4.64 10.67
C MET A 16 -9.89 -3.49 9.92
N VAL A 17 -9.34 -3.09 8.78
CA VAL A 17 -9.92 -2.05 7.94
C VAL A 17 -10.23 -2.65 6.57
N LEU A 18 -11.51 -2.71 6.23
CA LEU A 18 -12.00 -3.17 4.93
C LEU A 18 -12.69 -2.00 4.22
N LEU A 19 -12.09 -1.51 3.16
CA LEU A 19 -12.66 -0.46 2.34
C LEU A 19 -12.96 -1.00 0.95
N SER A 20 -14.21 -0.89 0.53
CA SER A 20 -14.65 -1.28 -0.80
C SER A 20 -15.42 -0.16 -1.46
N SER A 21 -15.03 0.21 -2.67
CA SER A 21 -15.64 1.29 -3.45
C SER A 21 -15.76 0.88 -4.92
N GLU A 22 -16.86 1.20 -5.55
CA GLU A 22 -17.01 1.06 -7.00
C GLU A 22 -16.30 2.18 -7.78
N GLY A 23 -16.01 3.27 -7.10
CA GLY A 23 -15.27 4.42 -7.62
C GLY A 23 -13.86 4.52 -7.03
N VAL A 24 -13.48 5.73 -6.68
CA VAL A 24 -12.16 6.06 -6.13
C VAL A 24 -12.22 6.15 -4.60
N ILE A 25 -11.17 5.66 -3.96
CA ILE A 25 -10.90 5.95 -2.55
C ILE A 25 -9.85 7.07 -2.51
N ASN A 26 -10.24 8.20 -1.92
CA ASN A 26 -9.37 9.36 -1.73
C ASN A 26 -8.88 9.39 -0.27
N ASN A 27 -7.58 9.18 -0.07
CA ASN A 27 -6.88 9.29 1.22
C ASN A 27 -5.77 10.35 1.15
N SER A 28 -5.92 11.36 0.30
CA SER A 28 -4.89 12.40 0.17
C SER A 28 -4.72 13.18 1.47
N GLY A 29 -3.50 13.22 2.00
CA GLY A 29 -3.21 13.82 3.31
C GLY A 29 -3.89 13.13 4.49
N GLY A 30 -4.71 12.11 4.26
CA GLY A 30 -5.43 11.36 5.28
C GLY A 30 -4.65 10.17 5.82
N THR A 31 -5.20 9.50 6.83
CA THR A 31 -4.61 8.33 7.45
C THR A 31 -5.57 7.14 7.46
N ILE A 32 -5.05 5.96 7.13
CA ILE A 32 -5.72 4.67 7.30
C ILE A 32 -4.79 3.81 8.14
N LEU A 33 -5.14 3.59 9.38
CA LEU A 33 -4.27 2.97 10.36
C LEU A 33 -4.92 1.76 11.03
N ASN A 34 -4.09 0.79 11.35
CA ASN A 34 -4.48 -0.19 12.34
C ASN A 34 -4.16 0.35 13.75
N ASN A 35 -5.08 0.17 14.67
CA ASN A 35 -4.91 0.48 16.10
C ASN A 35 -5.01 -0.78 16.99
N GLY A 36 -4.90 -1.97 16.42
CA GLY A 36 -4.89 -3.23 17.16
C GLY A 36 -3.54 -3.50 17.80
N GLU A 37 -3.52 -3.68 19.13
CA GLU A 37 -2.39 -4.28 19.81
C GLU A 37 -2.46 -5.80 19.56
N TYR A 38 -1.38 -6.38 19.01
CA TYR A 38 -1.12 -7.81 18.92
C TYR A 38 -2.28 -8.71 18.47
N ASP A 39 -2.45 -8.85 17.18
CA ASP A 39 -3.26 -9.95 16.67
C ASP A 39 -2.50 -10.70 15.57
N LEU A 40 -2.10 -11.92 15.92
CA LEU A 40 -1.26 -12.80 15.10
C LEU A 40 -2.05 -13.55 14.00
N LEU A 41 -3.30 -13.16 13.74
CA LEU A 41 -4.10 -13.85 12.75
C LEU A 41 -3.76 -13.35 11.32
N PRO A 42 -3.37 -14.26 10.43
CA PRO A 42 -3.02 -13.93 9.04
C PRO A 42 -4.15 -13.25 8.26
N SER A 43 -5.37 -13.30 8.77
CA SER A 43 -6.57 -12.72 8.15
C SER A 43 -6.83 -11.27 8.50
N GLN A 44 -6.04 -10.70 9.40
CA GLN A 44 -6.23 -9.30 9.82
C GLN A 44 -5.30 -8.38 9.04
N GLY A 45 -5.83 -7.26 8.63
CA GLY A 45 -5.08 -6.33 7.80
C GLY A 45 -5.89 -5.11 7.39
N ILE A 46 -5.25 -4.29 6.58
CA ILE A 46 -5.93 -3.28 5.78
C ILE A 46 -6.17 -3.89 4.40
N LYS A 47 -7.42 -3.96 3.99
CA LYS A 47 -7.80 -4.36 2.65
C LYS A 47 -8.58 -3.26 1.96
N ILE A 48 -8.08 -2.83 0.81
CA ILE A 48 -8.67 -1.77 -0.01
C ILE A 48 -8.98 -2.36 -1.39
N THR A 49 -10.24 -2.24 -1.81
CA THR A 49 -10.66 -2.63 -3.15
C THR A 49 -11.43 -1.48 -3.78
N SER A 50 -10.99 -1.01 -4.96
CA SER A 50 -11.59 0.16 -5.60
C SER A 50 -11.24 0.25 -7.10
N ARG A 51 -11.85 1.19 -7.80
CA ARG A 51 -11.42 1.52 -9.16
C ARG A 51 -10.07 2.23 -9.17
N GLY A 52 -9.79 3.06 -8.18
CA GLY A 52 -8.52 3.75 -7.99
C GLY A 52 -8.31 4.18 -6.55
N LEU A 53 -7.06 4.33 -6.14
CA LEU A 53 -6.67 4.85 -4.83
C LEU A 53 -5.81 6.09 -5.00
N ASN A 54 -6.21 7.18 -4.35
CA ASN A 54 -5.39 8.36 -4.16
C ASN A 54 -4.88 8.39 -2.72
N ASN A 55 -3.59 8.15 -2.51
CA ASN A 55 -2.89 8.26 -1.24
C ASN A 55 -1.76 9.30 -1.31
N GLU A 56 -1.93 10.35 -2.13
CA GLU A 56 -0.93 11.42 -2.26
C GLU A 56 -0.77 12.16 -0.93
N GLY A 57 0.45 12.17 -0.38
CA GLY A 57 0.73 12.73 0.94
C GLY A 57 0.01 12.03 2.11
N GLY A 58 -0.76 10.99 1.83
CA GLY A 58 -1.51 10.24 2.83
C GLY A 58 -0.70 9.08 3.43
N LYS A 59 -1.28 8.41 4.42
CA LYS A 59 -0.65 7.31 5.16
C LYS A 59 -1.58 6.11 5.27
N ILE A 60 -1.10 4.95 4.85
CA ILE A 60 -1.73 3.64 5.05
C ILE A 60 -0.73 2.79 5.81
N GLU A 61 -0.99 2.48 7.07
CA GLU A 61 -0.03 1.76 7.91
C GLU A 61 -0.69 0.68 8.74
N TYR A 62 -0.10 -0.51 8.70
CA TYR A 62 -0.46 -1.62 9.56
C TYR A 62 0.76 -2.13 10.33
N LYS A 63 0.63 -2.17 11.66
CA LYS A 63 1.60 -2.81 12.56
C LYS A 63 1.12 -4.22 12.89
N ASN A 64 2.00 -5.21 12.73
CA ASN A 64 1.75 -6.63 12.97
C ASN A 64 0.76 -7.31 12.02
N GLY A 65 0.60 -6.78 10.81
CA GLY A 65 -0.28 -7.40 9.81
C GLY A 65 0.02 -6.93 8.40
N SER A 66 -0.82 -7.33 7.46
CA SER A 66 -0.61 -7.13 6.03
C SER A 66 -1.50 -6.02 5.48
N VAL A 67 -1.03 -5.40 4.40
CA VAL A 67 -1.77 -4.41 3.61
C VAL A 67 -2.02 -4.99 2.22
N GLU A 68 -3.28 -5.09 1.83
CA GLU A 68 -3.69 -5.51 0.48
C GLU A 68 -4.44 -4.36 -0.20
N ILE A 69 -3.97 -3.96 -1.38
CA ILE A 69 -4.59 -2.92 -2.19
C ILE A 69 -4.81 -3.47 -3.58
N ALA A 70 -6.07 -3.54 -3.98
CA ALA A 70 -6.48 -3.96 -5.31
C ALA A 70 -7.27 -2.85 -5.98
N THR A 71 -6.73 -2.28 -7.05
CA THR A 71 -7.41 -1.27 -7.87
C THR A 71 -7.42 -1.68 -9.34
N VAL A 72 -8.45 -1.26 -10.06
CA VAL A 72 -8.49 -1.50 -11.51
C VAL A 72 -7.52 -0.58 -12.24
N ASN A 73 -7.47 0.69 -11.87
CA ASN A 73 -6.75 1.72 -12.64
C ASN A 73 -5.40 2.08 -12.02
N THR A 74 -5.41 2.89 -10.98
CA THR A 74 -4.17 3.51 -10.49
C THR A 74 -4.13 3.55 -8.96
N ILE A 75 -2.97 3.21 -8.41
CA ILE A 75 -2.57 3.55 -7.04
C ILE A 75 -1.67 4.78 -7.15
N LYS A 76 -2.14 5.93 -6.65
CA LYS A 76 -1.34 7.15 -6.50
C LYS A 76 -0.81 7.19 -5.07
N ASN A 77 0.50 7.10 -4.91
CA ASN A 77 1.19 7.19 -3.62
C ASN A 77 2.29 8.27 -3.64
N GLY A 78 2.12 9.29 -4.46
CA GLY A 78 3.06 10.40 -4.54
C GLY A 78 3.25 11.08 -3.18
N LYS A 79 4.49 11.14 -2.67
CA LYS A 79 4.81 11.66 -1.33
C LYS A 79 4.02 10.98 -0.18
N GLY A 80 3.26 9.94 -0.46
CA GLY A 80 2.51 9.17 0.52
C GLY A 80 3.30 7.99 1.09
N THR A 81 2.72 7.31 2.07
CA THR A 81 3.31 6.14 2.71
C THR A 81 2.33 4.97 2.72
N ILE A 82 2.79 3.80 2.27
CA ILE A 82 2.13 2.52 2.47
C ILE A 82 3.09 1.63 3.23
N LYS A 83 2.72 1.17 4.44
CA LYS A 83 3.65 0.46 5.32
C LYS A 83 2.99 -0.72 6.01
N ALA A 84 3.69 -1.84 6.03
CA ALA A 84 3.34 -3.03 6.78
C ALA A 84 4.57 -3.54 7.53
N THR A 85 4.51 -3.56 8.87
CA THR A 85 5.65 -3.97 9.70
C THR A 85 5.22 -4.95 10.78
N SER A 86 6.11 -5.88 11.11
CA SER A 86 5.97 -6.75 12.27
C SER A 86 7.34 -7.15 12.79
N THR A 87 7.44 -7.36 14.09
CA THR A 87 8.63 -7.93 14.75
C THR A 87 8.52 -9.44 14.93
N GLN A 88 7.33 -10.02 14.74
CA GLN A 88 7.07 -11.42 15.09
C GLN A 88 6.48 -12.28 13.97
N GLY A 89 6.16 -11.72 12.83
CA GLY A 89 5.41 -12.45 11.84
C GLY A 89 5.68 -12.11 10.39
N ARG A 90 5.14 -12.95 9.52
CA ARG A 90 5.17 -12.77 8.08
C ARG A 90 4.15 -11.71 7.71
N VAL A 91 4.60 -10.49 7.49
CA VAL A 91 3.80 -9.43 6.91
C VAL A 91 4.05 -9.32 5.41
N ARG A 92 3.09 -8.76 4.71
CA ARG A 92 3.22 -8.49 3.29
C ARG A 92 2.46 -7.24 2.90
N ILE A 93 2.92 -6.61 1.84
CA ILE A 93 2.13 -5.65 1.08
C ILE A 93 1.81 -6.31 -0.26
N LYS A 94 0.53 -6.42 -0.58
CA LYS A 94 0.06 -6.97 -1.83
C LYS A 94 -0.59 -5.88 -2.66
N LEU A 95 -0.09 -5.68 -3.89
CA LEU A 95 -0.54 -4.63 -4.78
C LEU A 95 -1.04 -5.22 -6.10
N HIS A 96 -2.26 -4.87 -6.48
CA HIS A 96 -2.83 -5.16 -7.79
C HIS A 96 -3.36 -3.87 -8.40
N SER A 97 -2.81 -3.50 -9.57
CA SER A 97 -3.22 -2.27 -10.26
C SER A 97 -2.72 -2.26 -11.70
N ASN A 98 -3.36 -1.49 -12.56
CA ASN A 98 -2.74 -1.16 -13.85
C ASN A 98 -1.53 -0.25 -13.67
N ASN A 99 -1.64 0.76 -12.80
CA ASN A 99 -0.58 1.74 -12.63
C ASN A 99 -0.30 1.97 -11.14
N LEU A 100 0.97 2.11 -10.81
CA LEU A 100 1.45 2.60 -9.51
C LEU A 100 2.31 3.84 -9.74
N ASN A 101 1.88 4.96 -9.19
CA ASN A 101 2.71 6.15 -9.09
C ASN A 101 3.18 6.33 -7.64
N ASN A 102 4.45 6.03 -7.40
CA ASN A 102 5.12 6.18 -6.11
C ASN A 102 6.16 7.30 -6.14
N THR A 103 5.96 8.32 -6.97
CA THR A 103 6.93 9.43 -7.10
C THR A 103 7.12 10.16 -5.76
N GLY A 104 8.33 10.11 -5.22
CA GLY A 104 8.67 10.67 -3.90
C GLY A 104 7.96 10.01 -2.72
N GLY A 105 7.21 8.93 -2.97
CA GLY A 105 6.49 8.18 -1.93
C GLY A 105 7.28 7.01 -1.37
N SER A 106 6.71 6.32 -0.38
CA SER A 106 7.33 5.18 0.28
C SER A 106 6.37 4.00 0.37
N ILE A 107 6.84 2.82 -0.04
CA ILE A 107 6.15 1.53 0.14
C ILE A 107 7.13 0.62 0.87
N ILE A 108 6.83 0.29 2.14
CA ILE A 108 7.78 -0.37 3.03
C ILE A 108 7.13 -1.56 3.72
N SER A 109 7.74 -2.73 3.59
CA SER A 109 7.35 -3.94 4.30
C SER A 109 8.54 -4.56 5.04
N SER A 110 8.34 -4.98 6.30
CA SER A 110 9.32 -5.85 6.99
C SER A 110 9.28 -7.28 6.47
N GLY A 111 8.30 -7.64 5.64
CA GLY A 111 8.21 -8.88 4.89
C GLY A 111 8.24 -8.62 3.39
N LYS A 112 7.44 -9.39 2.65
CA LYS A 112 7.42 -9.33 1.18
C LYS A 112 6.52 -8.19 0.66
N ILE A 113 6.92 -7.57 -0.44
CA ILE A 113 6.06 -6.78 -1.31
C ILE A 113 5.83 -7.59 -2.57
N GLU A 114 4.58 -7.88 -2.89
CA GLU A 114 4.25 -8.75 -4.03
C GLU A 114 2.99 -8.27 -4.75
N GLY A 115 2.82 -8.73 -5.97
CA GLY A 115 1.59 -8.51 -6.71
C GLY A 115 1.77 -8.34 -8.21
N LYS A 116 0.74 -7.80 -8.85
CA LYS A 116 0.76 -7.50 -10.28
C LYS A 116 0.45 -6.02 -10.48
N VAL A 117 1.43 -5.29 -10.98
CA VAL A 117 1.30 -3.87 -11.33
C VAL A 117 1.91 -3.67 -12.72
N ASN A 118 1.10 -3.38 -13.72
CA ASN A 118 1.60 -3.35 -15.09
C ASN A 118 2.62 -2.23 -15.33
N ASN A 119 2.37 -1.04 -14.81
CA ASN A 119 3.26 0.11 -14.98
C ASN A 119 3.61 0.70 -13.62
N ILE A 120 4.90 0.81 -13.31
CA ILE A 120 5.41 1.37 -12.07
C ILE A 120 6.23 2.62 -12.37
N ARG A 121 5.87 3.74 -11.73
CA ARG A 121 6.68 4.94 -11.67
C ARG A 121 7.11 5.17 -10.22
N ASN A 122 8.43 5.08 -9.97
CA ASN A 122 9.02 5.23 -8.63
C ASN A 122 10.09 6.32 -8.57
N ASN A 123 9.91 7.39 -9.35
CA ASN A 123 10.90 8.47 -9.44
C ASN A 123 11.10 9.16 -8.08
N GLY A 124 12.31 9.12 -7.54
CA GLY A 124 12.64 9.63 -6.21
C GLY A 124 11.90 8.93 -5.06
N GLY A 125 11.15 7.88 -5.35
CA GLY A 125 10.42 7.10 -4.34
C GLY A 125 11.21 5.91 -3.80
N ALA A 126 10.64 5.22 -2.81
CA ALA A 126 11.21 4.02 -2.23
C ALA A 126 10.21 2.86 -2.21
N ILE A 127 10.63 1.68 -2.66
CA ILE A 127 9.92 0.40 -2.52
C ILE A 127 10.87 -0.55 -1.81
N ILE A 128 10.59 -0.89 -0.55
CA ILE A 128 11.50 -1.65 0.30
C ILE A 128 10.77 -2.84 0.91
N GLY A 129 11.14 -4.05 0.51
CA GLY A 129 10.64 -5.29 1.07
C GLY A 129 11.76 -6.11 1.68
N LEU A 130 11.84 -6.19 3.02
CA LEU A 130 12.92 -6.92 3.69
C LEU A 130 12.81 -8.44 3.49
N GLY A 131 11.63 -8.95 3.15
CA GLY A 131 11.41 -10.34 2.75
C GLY A 131 11.31 -10.52 1.22
N GLY A 132 11.66 -9.49 0.44
CA GLY A 132 11.65 -9.52 -1.01
C GLY A 132 10.67 -8.55 -1.66
N VAL A 133 10.95 -8.20 -2.90
CA VAL A 133 10.06 -7.42 -3.78
C VAL A 133 9.83 -8.23 -5.06
N ASP A 134 8.56 -8.55 -5.33
CA ASP A 134 8.14 -9.36 -6.45
C ASP A 134 6.87 -8.74 -7.06
N LEU A 135 7.08 -7.69 -7.83
CA LEU A 135 6.05 -6.98 -8.57
C LEU A 135 6.18 -7.38 -10.04
N ASN A 136 5.17 -8.08 -10.54
CA ASN A 136 5.14 -8.52 -11.93
C ASN A 136 4.71 -7.34 -12.81
N GLU A 137 5.69 -6.55 -13.23
CA GLU A 137 5.51 -5.35 -14.03
C GLU A 137 5.85 -5.54 -15.52
N THR A 138 5.24 -4.72 -16.37
CA THR A 138 5.59 -4.62 -17.80
C THR A 138 6.50 -3.41 -18.04
N VAL A 139 6.30 -2.32 -17.33
CA VAL A 139 7.08 -1.08 -17.43
C VAL A 139 7.49 -0.61 -16.05
N LEU A 140 8.78 -0.40 -15.85
CA LEU A 140 9.34 0.21 -14.64
C LEU A 140 10.11 1.47 -14.99
N ILE A 141 9.70 2.59 -14.39
CA ILE A 141 10.44 3.86 -14.42
C ILE A 141 10.87 4.18 -12.98
N ASN A 142 12.18 4.13 -12.73
CA ASN A 142 12.75 4.26 -11.37
C ASN A 142 13.90 5.28 -11.34
N ASP A 143 13.70 6.43 -11.96
CA ASP A 143 14.70 7.50 -11.97
C ASP A 143 14.90 8.07 -10.56
N THR A 144 16.15 8.04 -10.08
CA THR A 144 16.55 8.42 -8.71
C THR A 144 15.79 7.70 -7.57
N GLY A 145 14.94 6.71 -7.90
CA GLY A 145 14.18 5.93 -6.92
C GLY A 145 14.99 4.76 -6.38
N LYS A 146 14.48 4.15 -5.31
CA LYS A 146 15.06 2.97 -4.66
C LYS A 146 14.08 1.82 -4.69
N ILE A 147 14.54 0.65 -5.12
CA ILE A 147 13.85 -0.64 -4.95
C ILE A 147 14.82 -1.55 -4.23
N ILE A 148 14.50 -1.92 -3.01
CA ILE A 148 15.35 -2.74 -2.14
C ILE A 148 14.62 -4.02 -1.81
N SER A 149 15.27 -5.13 -2.15
CA SER A 149 14.85 -6.48 -1.82
C SER A 149 15.98 -7.13 -1.03
N ASP A 150 15.73 -7.42 0.24
CA ASP A 150 16.68 -8.11 1.10
C ASP A 150 16.18 -9.53 1.32
N PHE A 151 16.99 -10.50 0.92
CA PHE A 151 16.76 -11.93 1.16
C PHE A 151 17.80 -12.38 2.18
N ASN A 152 17.39 -12.41 3.45
CA ASN A 152 18.14 -13.10 4.50
C ASN A 152 17.66 -14.52 4.69
#